data_ecf77824cc39cad960044615865bf428
#
_entry.id   ecf77824cc39cad960044615865bf428
#
_cell.length_a   1.000
_cell.length_b   1.000
_cell.length_c   1.000
_cell.angle_alpha   90.00
_cell.angle_beta   90.00
_cell.angle_gamma   90.00
#
_symmetry.space_group_name_H-M   'P 1'
#
loop_
_entity.id
_entity.type
_entity.pdbx_description
1 polymer ?
#
loop_
_entity_poly.entity_id
_entity_poly.type
_entity_poly.pdbx_seq_one_letter_code
_entity_poly.pdbx_strand_id
1 'polypeptide(L)'
;MKNNLLHKALEPVFRRNFLFKNSFIDQTCYIFGNGASLKSIDFSHFTNYPTIGINHLVLHKDFYLLDTCCYTLPEPFSFYHYFKNPYKQKYEKNIMGNLFRSEIAKFPELNLFTSFTNMLGAP
;
A
#
# COMPACT_ATOMS: atom_id res chain seq x y z
N MET A 1 4.00 27.50 -17.41
CA MET A 1 2.85 27.91 -16.59
C MET A 1 1.77 26.83 -16.33
N LYS A 2 1.71 25.72 -17.06
CA LYS A 2 0.69 24.65 -16.85
C LYS A 2 0.90 23.78 -15.60
N ASN A 3 2.13 23.68 -15.09
CA ASN A 3 2.43 22.81 -13.92
C ASN A 3 1.91 23.33 -12.57
N ASN A 4 1.54 24.59 -12.50
CA ASN A 4 1.16 25.22 -11.23
C ASN A 4 -0.29 24.88 -10.80
N LEU A 5 -1.19 24.60 -11.77
CA LEU A 5 -2.59 24.32 -11.48
C LEU A 5 -2.77 22.89 -10.93
N LEU A 6 -2.08 21.93 -11.53
CA LEU A 6 -2.10 20.53 -11.07
C LEU A 6 -1.47 20.40 -9.68
N HIS A 7 -0.34 21.06 -9.46
CA HIS A 7 0.30 21.07 -8.15
C HIS A 7 -0.60 21.65 -7.07
N LYS A 8 -1.28 22.78 -7.34
CA LYS A 8 -2.24 23.39 -6.41
C LYS A 8 -3.44 22.48 -6.14
N ALA A 9 -3.97 21.79 -7.15
CA ALA A 9 -5.09 20.87 -7.00
C ALA A 9 -4.73 19.64 -6.14
N LEU A 10 -3.48 19.20 -6.19
CA LEU A 10 -2.99 18.03 -5.47
C LEU A 10 -2.37 18.36 -4.10
N GLU A 11 -2.11 19.62 -3.83
CA GLU A 11 -1.51 20.08 -2.57
C GLU A 11 -2.25 19.53 -1.33
N PRO A 12 -3.60 19.52 -1.25
CA PRO A 12 -4.31 18.97 -0.10
C PRO A 12 -4.04 17.47 0.11
N VAL A 13 -3.84 16.73 -0.99
CA VAL A 13 -3.51 15.29 -0.93
C VAL A 13 -2.10 15.09 -0.41
N PHE A 14 -1.13 15.86 -0.94
CA PHE A 14 0.25 15.76 -0.50
C PHE A 14 0.47 16.27 0.93
N ARG A 15 -0.32 17.25 1.38
CA ARG A 15 -0.26 17.74 2.77
C ARG A 15 -0.57 16.66 3.79
N ARG A 16 -1.40 15.68 3.44
CA ARG A 16 -1.65 14.52 4.34
C ARG A 16 -0.40 13.74 4.65
N ASN A 17 0.58 13.70 3.75
CA ASN A 17 1.85 13.01 4.01
C ASN A 17 2.65 13.67 5.15
N PHE A 18 2.43 14.96 5.42
CA PHE A 18 3.07 15.64 6.54
C PHE A 18 2.61 15.14 7.91
N LEU A 19 1.46 14.47 7.99
CA LEU A 19 0.98 13.84 9.23
C LEU A 19 1.93 12.73 9.71
N PHE A 20 2.68 12.13 8.77
CA PHE A 20 3.65 11.08 9.07
C PHE A 20 5.06 11.61 9.32
N LYS A 21 5.27 12.92 9.10
CA LYS A 21 6.58 13.52 9.32
C LYS A 21 6.94 13.45 10.80
N ASN A 22 8.07 12.81 11.08
CA ASN A 22 8.62 12.65 12.42
C ASN A 22 7.76 11.77 13.37
N SER A 23 6.78 11.01 12.85
CA SER A 23 5.92 10.17 13.69
C SER A 23 6.66 8.98 14.30
N PHE A 24 7.78 8.57 13.70
CA PHE A 24 8.54 7.38 14.11
C PHE A 24 10.03 7.69 14.35
N ILE A 25 10.34 8.91 14.83
CA ILE A 25 11.71 9.29 15.15
C ILE A 25 12.27 8.34 16.24
N ASP A 26 13.52 7.92 16.03
CA ASP A 26 14.26 7.03 16.92
C ASP A 26 13.61 5.63 17.13
N GLN A 27 12.66 5.25 16.28
CA GLN A 27 12.07 3.92 16.29
C GLN A 27 12.65 3.05 15.18
N THR A 28 12.83 1.77 15.48
CA THR A 28 13.13 0.76 14.46
C THR A 28 11.85 0.44 13.71
N CYS A 29 11.88 0.56 12.38
CA CYS A 29 10.78 0.20 11.51
C CYS A 29 11.18 -0.96 10.61
N TYR A 30 10.29 -1.94 10.43
CA TYR A 30 10.50 -3.05 9.51
C TYR A 30 9.68 -2.88 8.23
N ILE A 31 10.30 -3.23 7.11
CA ILE A 31 9.63 -3.20 5.80
C ILE A 31 9.44 -4.63 5.34
N PHE A 32 8.18 -5.02 5.14
CA PHE A 32 7.82 -6.35 4.67
C PHE A 32 7.31 -6.28 3.23
N GLY A 33 8.02 -7.01 2.34
CA GLY A 33 7.56 -7.24 0.98
C GLY A 33 6.57 -8.41 0.90
N ASN A 34 6.52 -9.06 -0.27
CA ASN A 34 5.68 -10.22 -0.52
C ASN A 34 6.47 -11.40 -1.11
N GLY A 35 7.75 -11.48 -0.80
CA GLY A 35 8.63 -12.56 -1.26
C GLY A 35 8.30 -13.91 -0.65
N ALA A 36 8.72 -14.99 -1.31
CA ALA A 36 8.49 -16.37 -0.84
C ALA A 36 9.11 -16.66 0.54
N SER A 37 10.14 -15.92 0.92
CA SER A 37 10.80 -16.01 2.24
C SER A 37 9.88 -15.68 3.42
N LEU A 38 8.79 -14.93 3.20
CA LEU A 38 7.82 -14.62 4.25
C LEU A 38 7.18 -15.87 4.87
N LYS A 39 7.10 -16.96 4.12
CA LYS A 39 6.53 -18.22 4.60
C LYS A 39 7.28 -18.80 5.80
N SER A 40 8.56 -18.45 5.97
CA SER A 40 9.43 -18.91 7.07
C SER A 40 9.62 -17.89 8.17
N ILE A 41 9.04 -16.70 8.05
CA ILE A 41 9.17 -15.63 9.05
C ILE A 41 7.99 -15.73 10.03
N ASP A 42 8.33 -15.73 11.32
CA ASP A 42 7.35 -15.62 12.39
C ASP A 42 7.11 -14.13 12.69
N PHE A 43 5.93 -13.64 12.36
CA PHE A 43 5.55 -12.25 12.57
C PHE A 43 5.35 -11.88 14.04
N SER A 44 5.22 -12.84 14.94
CA SER A 44 5.12 -12.56 16.37
C SER A 44 6.32 -11.81 16.95
N HIS A 45 7.49 -11.95 16.32
CA HIS A 45 8.71 -11.23 16.72
C HIS A 45 8.68 -9.73 16.39
N PHE A 46 7.71 -9.26 15.62
CA PHE A 46 7.65 -7.88 15.12
C PHE A 46 6.43 -7.09 15.63
N THR A 47 5.65 -7.66 16.54
CA THR A 47 4.39 -7.08 17.04
C THR A 47 4.53 -5.72 17.73
N ASN A 48 5.72 -5.40 18.23
CA ASN A 48 6.00 -4.16 18.96
C ASN A 48 6.75 -3.10 18.13
N TYR A 49 6.80 -3.30 16.83
CA TYR A 49 7.54 -2.40 15.96
C TYR A 49 6.64 -1.85 14.85
N PRO A 50 6.69 -0.55 14.56
CA PRO A 50 6.00 -0.03 13.39
C PRO A 50 6.51 -0.72 12.12
N THR A 51 5.57 -1.14 11.29
CA THR A 51 5.90 -1.85 10.05
C THR A 51 5.33 -1.15 8.83
N ILE A 52 6.01 -1.33 7.70
CA ILE A 52 5.55 -0.89 6.38
C ILE A 52 5.29 -2.13 5.54
N GLY A 53 4.06 -2.31 5.12
CA GLY A 53 3.65 -3.39 4.23
C GLY A 53 3.72 -2.98 2.76
N ILE A 54 4.04 -3.95 1.88
CA ILE A 54 4.14 -3.70 0.43
C ILE A 54 3.36 -4.78 -0.35
N ASN A 55 2.66 -4.36 -1.38
CA ASN A 55 2.00 -5.22 -2.38
C ASN A 55 0.98 -6.20 -1.75
N HIS A 56 1.23 -7.51 -1.84
CA HIS A 56 0.29 -8.55 -1.42
C HIS A 56 0.49 -9.02 0.03
N LEU A 57 1.30 -8.34 0.83
CA LEU A 57 1.58 -8.75 2.21
C LEU A 57 0.31 -8.94 3.05
N VAL A 58 -0.73 -8.12 2.82
CA VAL A 58 -2.02 -8.22 3.54
C VAL A 58 -2.72 -9.59 3.36
N LEU A 59 -2.33 -10.36 2.34
CA LEU A 59 -2.84 -11.72 2.11
C LEU A 59 -2.13 -12.77 2.98
N HIS A 60 -1.08 -12.38 3.71
CA HIS A 60 -0.42 -13.30 4.63
C HIS A 60 -1.33 -13.60 5.83
N LYS A 61 -1.46 -14.87 6.18
CA LYS A 61 -2.35 -15.34 7.26
C LYS A 61 -2.12 -14.65 8.61
N ASP A 62 -0.87 -14.29 8.89
CA ASP A 62 -0.43 -13.69 10.16
C ASP A 62 -0.24 -12.16 10.06
N PHE A 63 -0.72 -11.53 8.98
CA PHE A 63 -0.58 -10.08 8.78
C PHE A 63 -1.15 -9.26 9.94
N TYR A 64 -2.20 -9.74 10.58
CA TYR A 64 -2.85 -9.09 11.72
C TYR A 64 -1.94 -8.97 12.96
N LEU A 65 -0.82 -9.70 13.03
CA LEU A 65 0.16 -9.60 14.11
C LEU A 65 1.08 -8.37 13.97
N LEU A 66 1.16 -7.79 12.78
CA LEU A 66 2.04 -6.66 12.49
C LEU A 66 1.37 -5.34 12.86
N ASP A 67 2.09 -4.46 13.56
CA ASP A 67 1.70 -3.06 13.73
C ASP A 67 1.98 -2.28 12.44
N THR A 68 1.15 -2.52 11.42
CA THR A 68 1.35 -1.93 10.10
C THR A 68 0.82 -0.51 10.05
N CYS A 69 1.70 0.47 10.20
CA CYS A 69 1.36 1.89 10.18
C CYS A 69 1.14 2.44 8.75
N CYS A 70 1.87 1.90 7.78
CA CYS A 70 1.86 2.33 6.39
C CYS A 70 1.82 1.13 5.45
N TYR A 71 1.03 1.24 4.39
CA TYR A 71 0.96 0.21 3.37
C TYR A 71 1.12 0.81 1.98
N THR A 72 2.07 0.30 1.19
CA THR A 72 2.32 0.85 -0.14
C THR A 72 1.85 -0.07 -1.26
N LEU A 73 1.08 0.51 -2.18
CA LEU A 73 0.55 -0.10 -3.38
C LEU A 73 1.06 0.68 -4.59
N PRO A 74 2.24 0.38 -5.10
CA PRO A 74 2.80 1.13 -6.23
C PRO A 74 1.97 0.94 -7.52
N GLU A 75 1.27 -0.19 -7.64
CA GLU A 75 0.48 -0.55 -8.83
C GLU A 75 -1.01 -0.73 -8.49
N PRO A 76 -1.77 0.37 -8.24
CA PRO A 76 -3.17 0.27 -7.82
C PRO A 76 -4.08 -0.42 -8.84
N PHE A 77 -3.75 -0.39 -10.14
CA PHE A 77 -4.52 -1.08 -11.17
C PHE A 77 -4.51 -2.61 -11.02
N SER A 78 -3.56 -3.17 -10.29
CA SER A 78 -3.53 -4.61 -9.99
C SER A 78 -4.61 -5.00 -8.98
N PHE A 79 -5.08 -4.06 -8.18
CA PHE A 79 -6.03 -4.27 -7.08
C PHE A 79 -7.39 -3.61 -7.33
N TYR A 80 -7.39 -2.49 -8.04
CA TYR A 80 -8.59 -1.72 -8.33
C TYR A 80 -8.88 -1.72 -9.83
N HIS A 81 -9.95 -2.37 -10.24
CA HIS A 81 -10.35 -2.52 -11.64
C HIS A 81 -10.72 -1.22 -12.35
N TYR A 82 -10.92 -0.12 -11.61
CA TYR A 82 -11.19 1.20 -12.18
C TYR A 82 -9.99 1.80 -12.91
N PHE A 83 -8.77 1.38 -12.55
CA PHE A 83 -7.58 1.88 -13.18
C PHE A 83 -7.25 1.08 -14.43
N LYS A 84 -6.88 1.77 -15.50
CA LYS A 84 -6.44 1.12 -16.73
C LYS A 84 -5.26 0.21 -16.43
N ASN A 85 -5.39 -1.05 -16.81
CA ASN A 85 -4.32 -2.00 -16.70
C ASN A 85 -3.51 -2.01 -18.01
N PRO A 86 -2.25 -1.50 -18.02
CA PRO A 86 -1.43 -1.46 -19.24
C PRO A 86 -1.09 -2.86 -19.75
N TYR A 87 -1.13 -3.88 -18.89
CA TYR A 87 -0.78 -5.26 -19.25
C TYR A 87 -1.95 -6.08 -19.80
N LYS A 88 -3.14 -5.49 -19.96
CA LYS A 88 -4.36 -6.12 -20.55
C LYS A 88 -4.78 -7.49 -19.96
N GLN A 89 -4.29 -7.87 -18.80
CA GLN A 89 -4.63 -9.16 -18.16
C GLN A 89 -5.99 -9.03 -17.46
N LYS A 90 -7.03 -9.69 -17.98
CA LYS A 90 -8.41 -9.40 -17.59
C LYS A 90 -8.97 -10.27 -16.46
N TYR A 91 -8.65 -11.54 -16.37
CA TYR A 91 -9.43 -12.48 -15.55
C TYR A 91 -8.81 -12.81 -14.19
N GLU A 92 -7.58 -13.23 -14.15
CA GLU A 92 -6.91 -13.61 -12.89
C GLU A 92 -6.76 -12.43 -11.93
N LYS A 93 -6.55 -11.23 -12.47
CA LYS A 93 -6.41 -10.01 -11.69
C LYS A 93 -7.68 -9.57 -10.99
N ASN A 94 -8.87 -9.89 -11.52
CA ASN A 94 -10.12 -9.55 -10.85
C ASN A 94 -10.32 -10.37 -9.57
N ILE A 95 -9.94 -11.64 -9.58
CA ILE A 95 -10.03 -12.51 -8.40
C ILE A 95 -9.05 -12.02 -7.32
N MET A 96 -7.80 -11.79 -7.69
CA MET A 96 -6.78 -11.27 -6.76
C MET A 96 -7.12 -9.89 -6.25
N GLY A 97 -7.65 -9.01 -7.12
CA GLY A 97 -8.09 -7.68 -6.73
C GLY A 97 -9.26 -7.71 -5.74
N ASN A 98 -10.23 -8.62 -5.94
CA ASN A 98 -11.34 -8.81 -5.02
C ASN A 98 -10.86 -9.34 -3.66
N LEU A 99 -10.01 -10.36 -3.67
CA LEU A 99 -9.41 -10.92 -2.46
C LEU A 99 -8.62 -9.85 -1.71
N PHE A 100 -7.77 -9.10 -2.40
CA PHE A 100 -6.99 -8.02 -1.79
C PHE A 100 -7.90 -6.97 -1.13
N ARG A 101 -8.95 -6.51 -1.82
CA ARG A 101 -9.88 -5.52 -1.25
C ARG A 101 -10.62 -6.06 -0.03
N SER A 102 -11.03 -7.32 -0.04
CA SER A 102 -11.68 -7.93 1.11
C SER A 102 -10.75 -8.06 2.30
N GLU A 103 -9.48 -8.36 2.07
CA GLU A 103 -8.50 -8.46 3.15
C GLU A 103 -8.12 -7.09 3.70
N ILE A 104 -7.84 -6.10 2.83
CA ILE A 104 -7.44 -4.77 3.29
C ILE A 104 -8.58 -4.04 4.03
N ALA A 105 -9.82 -4.31 3.67
CA ALA A 105 -10.99 -3.75 4.35
C ALA A 105 -11.14 -4.19 5.80
N LYS A 106 -10.45 -5.25 6.24
CA LYS A 106 -10.41 -5.69 7.63
C LYS A 106 -9.54 -4.77 8.51
N PHE A 107 -8.75 -3.89 7.89
CA PHE A 107 -7.79 -3.00 8.55
C PHE A 107 -8.10 -1.53 8.22
N PRO A 108 -9.19 -0.95 8.76
CA PRO A 108 -9.64 0.40 8.42
C PRO A 108 -8.65 1.50 8.82
N GLU A 109 -7.78 1.22 9.81
CA GLU A 109 -6.74 2.15 10.27
C GLU A 109 -5.53 2.21 9.34
N LEU A 110 -5.45 1.32 8.37
CA LEU A 110 -4.28 1.19 7.52
C LEU A 110 -4.13 2.38 6.57
N ASN A 111 -3.01 3.06 6.66
CA ASN A 111 -2.70 4.17 5.78
C ASN A 111 -2.15 3.66 4.44
N LEU A 112 -2.92 3.84 3.37
CA LEU A 112 -2.55 3.39 2.04
C LEU A 112 -1.80 4.47 1.27
N PHE A 113 -0.62 4.14 0.78
CA PHE A 113 0.18 4.96 -0.12
C PHE A 113 0.22 4.35 -1.51
N THR A 114 -0.06 5.15 -2.52
CA THR A 114 -0.02 4.71 -3.91
C THR A 114 0.65 5.75 -4.80
N SER A 115 1.17 5.32 -5.94
CA SER A 115 1.73 6.22 -6.93
C SER A 115 0.62 6.99 -7.64
N PHE A 116 0.68 8.30 -7.59
CA PHE A 116 -0.28 9.18 -8.27
C PHE A 116 -0.25 8.98 -9.80
N THR A 117 0.91 8.83 -10.38
CA THR A 117 1.06 8.58 -11.82
C THR A 117 0.43 7.27 -12.24
N ASN A 118 0.59 6.22 -11.42
CA ASN A 118 -0.03 4.92 -11.67
C ASN A 118 -1.56 4.97 -11.50
N MET A 119 -2.07 5.82 -10.61
CA MET A 119 -3.52 6.04 -10.47
C MET A 119 -4.12 6.67 -11.72
N LEU A 120 -3.44 7.61 -12.36
CA LEU A 120 -3.94 8.26 -13.57
C LEU A 120 -3.86 7.36 -14.79
N GLY A 121 -3.25 6.18 -14.68
CA GLY A 121 -3.02 5.29 -15.82
C GLY A 121 -2.15 5.95 -16.88
N ALA A 122 -1.18 6.75 -16.47
CA ALA A 122 -0.21 7.35 -17.36
C ALA A 122 0.51 6.25 -18.14
N PRO A 123 0.70 6.43 -19.47
CA PRO A 123 1.40 5.46 -20.30
C PRO A 123 2.85 5.30 -19.90
#